data_b4e0f1cbc50ab7d38514f67572027578
#
_entry.id   b4e0f1cbc50ab7d38514f67572027578
#
_cell.length_a   1.000
_cell.length_b   1.000
_cell.length_c   1.000
_cell.angle_alpha   90.00
_cell.angle_beta   90.00
_cell.angle_gamma   90.00
#
_symmetry.space_group_name_H-M   'P 1'
#
loop_
_entity.id
_entity.type
_entity.pdbx_description
1 polymer ?
#
loop_
_entity_poly.entity_id
_entity_poly.type
_entity_poly.pdbx_seq_one_letter_code
_entity_poly.pdbx_strand_id
1 'polypeptide(L)'
;MANVLNDRRIIEISVDTGFSATKVIVNGIYFEFPSQVVDITGDESSYIGKMQKNFIKAQIIDGRTHVVGKFAVTELSEEKTRIQKAITDEIDNSFRKFKTEDYKIGLMTAIGLAISKYAIYTKVHDIKPCLLKEDGSIDLTGWNIFVA
;
A
#
# COMPACT_ATOMS: atom_id res chain seq x y z
N MET A 1 -16.10 24.44 -19.35
CA MET A 1 -14.70 24.33 -18.89
C MET A 1 -14.60 23.55 -17.60
N ALA A 2 -15.28 23.97 -16.54
CA ALA A 2 -15.24 23.23 -15.26
C ALA A 2 -15.70 21.77 -15.39
N ASN A 3 -16.70 21.51 -16.23
CA ASN A 3 -17.24 20.15 -16.42
C ASN A 3 -16.24 19.21 -17.10
N VAL A 4 -15.38 19.75 -17.99
CA VAL A 4 -14.34 18.95 -18.66
C VAL A 4 -13.29 18.45 -17.66
N LEU A 5 -12.92 19.30 -16.68
CA LEU A 5 -11.97 18.93 -15.64
C LEU A 5 -12.55 17.89 -14.67
N ASN A 6 -13.85 17.98 -14.37
CA ASN A 6 -14.53 17.06 -13.46
C ASN A 6 -14.75 15.66 -14.06
N ASP A 7 -14.71 15.54 -15.40
CA ASP A 7 -14.84 14.25 -16.07
C ASP A 7 -13.51 13.53 -16.26
N ARG A 8 -12.42 14.13 -15.83
CA ARG A 8 -11.11 13.48 -15.94
C ARG A 8 -11.01 12.30 -14.98
N ARG A 9 -10.80 11.13 -15.56
CA ARG A 9 -10.56 9.89 -14.81
C ARG A 9 -9.06 9.67 -14.67
N ILE A 10 -8.47 10.45 -13.76
CA ILE A 10 -7.03 10.41 -13.50
C ILE A 10 -6.78 10.19 -12.02
N ILE A 11 -5.90 9.23 -11.72
CA ILE A 11 -5.39 9.00 -10.37
C ILE A 11 -3.88 9.25 -10.41
N GLU A 12 -3.44 10.29 -9.73
CA GLU A 12 -2.03 10.62 -9.61
C GLU A 12 -1.53 10.20 -8.23
N ILE A 13 -0.54 9.32 -8.22
CA ILE A 13 0.01 8.74 -7.00
C ILE A 13 1.49 9.07 -6.93
N SER A 14 1.91 9.71 -5.85
CA SER A 14 3.31 9.92 -5.51
C SER A 14 3.68 9.05 -4.33
N VAL A 15 4.76 8.29 -4.45
CA VAL A 15 5.21 7.37 -3.41
C VAL A 15 6.66 7.69 -3.05
N ASP A 16 6.90 7.92 -1.78
CA ASP A 16 8.24 8.05 -1.22
C ASP A 16 8.47 6.89 -0.25
N THR A 17 9.25 5.92 -0.70
CA THR A 17 9.57 4.72 0.08
C THR A 17 10.79 4.96 0.94
N GLY A 18 10.58 5.49 2.15
CA GLY A 18 11.66 5.62 3.12
C GLY A 18 11.98 4.31 3.82
N PHE A 19 13.07 4.29 4.59
CA PHE A 19 13.45 3.10 5.36
C PHE A 19 12.50 2.84 6.53
N SER A 20 11.99 3.89 7.17
CA SER A 20 11.10 3.76 8.33
C SER A 20 9.64 3.85 7.94
N ALA A 21 9.30 4.71 6.99
CA ALA A 21 7.92 4.94 6.57
C ALA A 21 7.83 5.13 5.07
N THR A 22 6.73 4.65 4.51
CA THR A 22 6.34 4.90 3.12
C THR A 22 5.27 5.99 3.14
N LYS A 23 5.54 7.07 2.43
CA LYS A 23 4.65 8.23 2.35
C LYS A 23 4.00 8.27 0.98
N VAL A 24 2.70 8.52 0.95
CA VAL A 24 1.91 8.46 -0.29
C VAL A 24 1.01 9.67 -0.38
N ILE A 25 0.91 10.23 -1.59
CA ILE A 25 -0.09 11.25 -1.91
C ILE A 25 -0.88 10.74 -3.12
N VAL A 26 -2.19 10.66 -2.99
CA VAL A 26 -3.09 10.29 -4.09
C VAL A 26 -4.10 11.40 -4.30
N ASN A 27 -4.04 12.06 -5.45
CA ASN A 27 -4.92 13.19 -5.81
C ASN A 27 -5.06 14.18 -4.64
N GLY A 28 -3.92 14.55 -4.01
CA GLY A 28 -3.87 15.49 -2.91
C GLY A 28 -4.12 14.90 -1.52
N ILE A 29 -4.48 13.64 -1.42
CA ILE A 29 -4.73 12.98 -0.13
C ILE A 29 -3.45 12.30 0.33
N TYR A 30 -2.97 12.69 1.52
CA TYR A 30 -1.75 12.15 2.11
C TYR A 30 -2.06 11.02 3.08
N PHE A 31 -1.23 9.98 3.05
CA PHE A 31 -1.18 8.97 4.10
C PHE A 31 0.23 8.36 4.17
N GLU A 32 0.52 7.69 5.26
CA GLU A 32 1.79 6.97 5.41
C GLU A 32 1.58 5.68 6.19
N PHE A 33 2.50 4.77 6.04
CA PHE A 33 2.54 3.53 6.82
C PHE A 33 3.99 3.10 7.02
N PRO A 34 4.29 2.35 8.09
CA PRO A 34 5.65 1.82 8.31
C PRO A 34 6.10 0.95 7.14
N SER A 35 7.35 1.09 6.73
CA SER A 35 7.90 0.40 5.56
C SER A 35 8.22 -1.08 5.80
N GLN A 36 7.96 -1.61 6.98
CA GLN A 36 8.28 -2.99 7.33
C GLN A 36 7.38 -3.97 6.58
N VAL A 37 8.00 -5.03 6.07
CA VAL A 37 7.33 -6.11 5.34
C VAL A 37 7.79 -7.43 5.92
N VAL A 38 6.86 -8.32 6.23
CA VAL A 38 7.15 -9.66 6.74
C VAL A 38 6.39 -10.69 5.93
N ASP A 39 7.09 -11.70 5.45
CA ASP A 39 6.49 -12.85 4.73
C ASP A 39 5.91 -13.81 5.77
N ILE A 40 4.61 -14.04 5.71
CA ILE A 40 3.90 -14.98 6.59
C ILE A 40 3.37 -16.18 5.81
N THR A 41 3.86 -16.42 4.60
CA THR A 41 3.41 -17.54 3.78
C THR A 41 3.56 -18.86 4.53
N GLY A 42 2.48 -19.62 4.62
CA GLY A 42 2.45 -20.87 5.39
C GLY A 42 1.96 -20.69 6.81
N ASP A 43 2.04 -19.50 7.37
CA ASP A 43 1.64 -19.20 8.76
C ASP A 43 0.43 -18.26 8.85
N GLU A 44 -0.28 -18.04 7.74
CA GLU A 44 -1.38 -17.08 7.68
C GLU A 44 -2.45 -17.35 8.74
N SER A 45 -2.78 -18.62 8.98
CA SER A 45 -3.79 -19.00 9.96
C SER A 45 -3.42 -18.57 11.38
N SER A 46 -2.14 -18.52 11.70
CA SER A 46 -1.66 -18.09 13.02
C SER A 46 -1.93 -16.60 13.27
N TYR A 47 -2.05 -15.81 12.21
CA TYR A 47 -2.20 -14.36 12.30
C TYR A 47 -3.61 -13.87 11.99
N ILE A 48 -4.47 -14.69 11.36
CA ILE A 48 -5.83 -14.30 10.98
C ILE A 48 -6.63 -13.80 12.19
N GLY A 49 -6.52 -14.47 13.33
CA GLY A 49 -7.22 -14.07 14.56
C GLY A 49 -6.73 -12.77 15.17
N LYS A 50 -5.58 -12.26 14.72
CA LYS A 50 -4.97 -11.02 15.20
C LYS A 50 -5.20 -9.86 14.25
N MET A 51 -5.96 -10.06 13.18
CA MET A 51 -6.27 -9.00 12.20
C MET A 51 -7.05 -7.88 12.88
N GLN A 52 -6.49 -6.69 12.83
CA GLN A 52 -7.07 -5.48 13.39
C GLN A 52 -7.09 -4.38 12.34
N LYS A 53 -7.64 -3.21 12.71
CA LYS A 53 -7.84 -2.07 11.80
C LYS A 53 -6.58 -1.64 11.02
N ASN A 54 -5.40 -1.90 11.56
CA ASN A 54 -4.13 -1.47 10.95
C ASN A 54 -3.40 -2.62 10.27
N PHE A 55 -4.07 -3.74 10.06
CA PHE A 55 -3.48 -4.90 9.39
C PHE A 55 -3.53 -4.68 7.88
N ILE A 56 -2.36 -4.66 7.26
CA ILE A 56 -2.25 -4.58 5.81
C ILE A 56 -1.70 -5.92 5.32
N LYS A 57 -2.53 -6.65 4.60
CA LYS A 57 -2.16 -7.92 3.99
C LYS A 57 -1.90 -7.70 2.51
N ALA A 58 -0.69 -8.00 2.06
CA ALA A 58 -0.34 -7.97 0.66
C ALA A 58 -0.25 -9.39 0.13
N GLN A 59 -1.09 -9.73 -0.82
CA GLN A 59 -1.09 -11.03 -1.46
C GLN A 59 -0.64 -10.89 -2.91
N ILE A 60 0.42 -11.60 -3.26
CA ILE A 60 1.04 -11.49 -4.58
C ILE A 60 0.65 -12.69 -5.44
N ILE A 61 0.71 -12.51 -6.75
CA ILE A 61 0.30 -13.49 -7.76
C ILE A 61 1.03 -14.82 -7.61
N ASP A 62 2.23 -14.85 -7.06
CA ASP A 62 2.99 -16.08 -6.82
C ASP A 62 2.51 -16.89 -5.60
N GLY A 63 1.44 -16.46 -4.94
CA GLY A 63 0.86 -17.14 -3.79
C GLY A 63 1.48 -16.81 -2.45
N ARG A 64 2.47 -15.91 -2.40
CA ARG A 64 3.07 -15.50 -1.13
C ARG A 64 2.23 -14.43 -0.45
N THR A 65 2.14 -14.52 0.87
CA THR A 65 1.39 -13.57 1.70
C THR A 65 2.36 -12.79 2.58
N HIS A 66 2.23 -11.49 2.55
CA HIS A 66 3.06 -10.59 3.35
C HIS A 66 2.19 -9.72 4.24
N VAL A 67 2.74 -9.30 5.37
CA VAL A 67 2.15 -8.27 6.23
C VAL A 67 3.01 -7.03 6.12
N VAL A 68 2.37 -5.90 5.92
CA VAL A 68 3.05 -4.62 5.71
C VAL A 68 2.58 -3.63 6.77
N GLY A 69 3.49 -2.81 7.28
CA GLY A 69 3.16 -1.68 8.12
C GLY A 69 3.18 -1.98 9.61
N LYS A 70 2.30 -1.33 10.34
CA LYS A 70 2.33 -1.32 11.81
C LYS A 70 2.23 -2.72 12.44
N PHE A 71 1.40 -3.58 11.88
CA PHE A 71 1.25 -4.94 12.41
C PHE A 71 2.57 -5.72 12.33
N ALA A 72 3.31 -5.57 11.22
CA ALA A 72 4.62 -6.22 11.06
C ALA A 72 5.61 -5.78 12.13
N VAL A 73 5.53 -4.51 12.57
CA VAL A 73 6.42 -3.96 13.60
C VAL A 73 6.02 -4.40 14.99
N THR A 74 4.72 -4.34 15.31
CA THR A 74 4.24 -4.46 16.70
C THR A 74 3.87 -5.88 17.11
N GLU A 75 3.27 -6.65 16.19
CA GLU A 75 2.69 -7.97 16.52
C GLU A 75 3.60 -9.14 16.15
N LEU A 76 4.53 -8.92 15.22
CA LEU A 76 5.48 -9.94 14.79
C LEU A 76 6.82 -9.74 15.50
N SER A 77 6.79 -9.70 16.82
CA SER A 77 7.97 -9.37 17.64
C SER A 77 9.16 -10.33 17.42
N GLU A 78 8.89 -11.59 17.11
CA GLU A 78 9.93 -12.57 16.82
C GLU A 78 10.68 -12.24 15.52
N GLU A 79 10.03 -11.51 14.61
CA GLU A 79 10.62 -11.10 13.34
C GLU A 79 11.31 -9.73 13.40
N LYS A 80 11.26 -9.03 14.55
CA LYS A 80 11.85 -7.69 14.68
C LYS A 80 13.33 -7.66 14.35
N THR A 81 14.09 -8.66 14.80
CA THR A 81 15.53 -8.72 14.53
C THR A 81 15.78 -8.85 13.02
N ARG A 82 14.99 -9.66 12.33
CA ARG A 82 15.10 -9.84 10.90
C ARG A 82 14.74 -8.56 10.15
N ILE A 83 13.67 -7.88 10.58
CA ILE A 83 13.25 -6.60 9.99
C ILE A 83 14.34 -5.55 10.15
N GLN A 84 14.88 -5.41 11.35
CA GLN A 84 15.96 -4.45 11.64
C GLN A 84 17.21 -4.75 10.83
N LYS A 85 17.56 -6.03 10.68
CA LYS A 85 18.69 -6.44 9.87
C LYS A 85 18.49 -6.08 8.40
N ALA A 86 17.30 -6.34 7.87
CA ALA A 86 16.97 -6.01 6.49
C ALA A 86 17.08 -4.49 6.25
N ILE A 87 16.60 -3.67 7.17
CA ILE A 87 16.70 -2.22 7.08
C ILE A 87 18.16 -1.77 7.11
N THR A 88 18.98 -2.35 7.99
CA THR A 88 20.40 -2.04 8.10
C THR A 88 21.13 -2.42 6.81
N ASP A 89 20.87 -3.60 6.28
CA ASP A 89 21.46 -4.07 5.03
C ASP A 89 21.08 -3.14 3.87
N GLU A 90 19.85 -2.63 3.84
CA GLU A 90 19.40 -1.68 2.82
C GLU A 90 20.12 -0.33 2.94
N ILE A 91 20.42 0.13 4.15
CA ILE A 91 21.21 1.36 4.36
C ILE A 91 22.62 1.18 3.81
N ASP A 92 23.24 0.04 4.08
CA ASP A 92 24.60 -0.26 3.63
C ASP A 92 24.69 -0.50 2.14
N ASN A 93 23.59 -0.90 1.51
CA ASN A 93 23.52 -1.27 0.10
C ASN A 93 22.35 -0.55 -0.59
N SER A 94 22.36 0.79 -0.53
CA SER A 94 21.26 1.62 -1.03
C SER A 94 20.87 1.34 -2.49
N PHE A 95 21.80 0.92 -3.35
CA PHE A 95 21.48 0.55 -4.72
C PHE A 95 20.64 -0.72 -4.83
N ARG A 96 20.75 -1.62 -3.84
CA ARG A 96 20.00 -2.88 -3.84
C ARG A 96 18.57 -2.71 -3.38
N LYS A 97 18.26 -1.63 -2.65
CA LYS A 97 16.91 -1.35 -2.17
C LYS A 97 15.87 -1.45 -3.28
N PHE A 98 16.16 -0.88 -4.44
CA PHE A 98 15.24 -0.87 -5.58
C PHE A 98 15.09 -2.24 -6.24
N LYS A 99 15.91 -3.21 -5.87
CA LYS A 99 15.89 -4.56 -6.43
C LYS A 99 15.36 -5.60 -5.45
N THR A 100 15.14 -5.21 -4.19
CA THR A 100 14.63 -6.16 -3.19
C THR A 100 13.14 -6.41 -3.40
N GLU A 101 12.73 -7.61 -3.08
CA GLU A 101 11.31 -7.99 -3.15
C GLU A 101 10.46 -7.19 -2.17
N ASP A 102 11.00 -6.92 -0.98
CA ASP A 102 10.30 -6.13 0.04
C ASP A 102 10.00 -4.71 -0.46
N TYR A 103 10.92 -4.12 -1.22
CA TYR A 103 10.67 -2.81 -1.85
C TYR A 103 9.49 -2.88 -2.81
N LYS A 104 9.45 -3.91 -3.66
CA LYS A 104 8.37 -4.10 -4.63
C LYS A 104 7.03 -4.29 -3.93
N ILE A 105 7.02 -5.09 -2.86
CA ILE A 105 5.81 -5.34 -2.08
C ILE A 105 5.32 -4.05 -1.44
N GLY A 106 6.21 -3.27 -0.85
CA GLY A 106 5.89 -1.98 -0.25
C GLY A 106 5.32 -1.00 -1.27
N LEU A 107 5.93 -0.93 -2.45
CA LEU A 107 5.46 -0.06 -3.53
C LEU A 107 4.07 -0.48 -4.03
N MET A 108 3.87 -1.76 -4.30
CA MET A 108 2.58 -2.28 -4.76
C MET A 108 1.50 -2.07 -3.71
N THR A 109 1.83 -2.26 -2.44
CA THR A 109 0.93 -1.99 -1.32
C THR A 109 0.54 -0.51 -1.27
N ALA A 110 1.50 0.38 -1.45
CA ALA A 110 1.24 1.83 -1.48
C ALA A 110 0.27 2.20 -2.60
N ILE A 111 0.47 1.65 -3.79
CA ILE A 111 -0.40 1.90 -4.94
C ILE A 111 -1.82 1.37 -4.68
N GLY A 112 -1.94 0.15 -4.20
CA GLY A 112 -3.24 -0.45 -3.88
C GLY A 112 -4.00 0.33 -2.81
N LEU A 113 -3.32 0.73 -1.74
CA LEU A 113 -3.92 1.54 -0.69
C LEU A 113 -4.33 2.92 -1.19
N ALA A 114 -3.53 3.54 -2.06
CA ALA A 114 -3.83 4.84 -2.63
C ALA A 114 -5.14 4.79 -3.43
N ILE A 115 -5.29 3.77 -4.27
CA ILE A 115 -6.51 3.58 -5.07
C ILE A 115 -7.71 3.35 -4.16
N SER A 116 -7.58 2.48 -3.16
CA SER A 116 -8.64 2.21 -2.17
C SER A 116 -9.07 3.47 -1.42
N LYS A 117 -8.10 4.23 -0.92
CA LYS A 117 -8.40 5.45 -0.16
C LYS A 117 -9.08 6.50 -1.03
N TYR A 118 -8.64 6.66 -2.26
CA TYR A 118 -9.27 7.60 -3.17
C TYR A 118 -10.69 7.16 -3.55
N ALA A 119 -10.90 5.85 -3.77
CA ALA A 119 -12.23 5.32 -4.06
C ALA A 119 -13.22 5.63 -2.91
N ILE A 120 -12.80 5.39 -1.68
CA ILE A 120 -13.62 5.70 -0.50
C ILE A 120 -13.88 7.21 -0.40
N TYR A 121 -12.86 8.02 -0.65
CA TYR A 121 -12.97 9.47 -0.64
C TYR A 121 -14.00 9.96 -1.65
N THR A 122 -13.99 9.43 -2.88
CA THR A 122 -14.96 9.83 -3.91
C THR A 122 -16.39 9.50 -3.50
N LYS A 123 -16.59 8.37 -2.81
CA LYS A 123 -17.91 8.00 -2.34
C LYS A 123 -18.38 8.88 -1.17
N VAL A 124 -17.52 9.10 -0.19
CA VAL A 124 -17.86 9.91 1.00
C VAL A 124 -18.20 11.34 0.61
N HIS A 125 -17.46 11.91 -0.32
CA HIS A 125 -17.64 13.31 -0.75
C HIS A 125 -18.50 13.47 -2.01
N ASP A 126 -19.15 12.40 -2.47
CA ASP A 126 -20.02 12.38 -3.66
C ASP A 126 -19.34 13.02 -4.88
N ILE A 127 -18.08 12.63 -5.10
CA ILE A 127 -17.30 13.12 -6.23
C ILE A 127 -17.55 12.22 -7.44
N LYS A 128 -17.85 12.83 -8.58
CA LYS A 128 -18.06 12.11 -9.83
C LYS A 128 -16.89 12.36 -10.79
N PRO A 129 -16.44 11.34 -11.55
CA PRO A 129 -16.90 9.95 -11.47
C PRO A 129 -16.43 9.26 -10.20
N CYS A 130 -17.27 8.38 -9.64
CA CYS A 130 -16.97 7.62 -8.43
C CYS A 130 -16.34 6.28 -8.80
N LEU A 131 -15.26 5.93 -8.11
CA LEU A 131 -14.56 4.67 -8.31
C LEU A 131 -15.23 3.48 -7.62
N LEU A 132 -15.93 3.75 -6.52
CA LEU A 132 -16.51 2.71 -5.70
C LEU A 132 -17.91 2.36 -6.18
N LYS A 133 -18.13 1.09 -6.50
CA LYS A 133 -19.45 0.59 -6.86
C LYS A 133 -20.31 0.38 -5.61
N GLU A 134 -21.61 0.18 -5.83
CA GLU A 134 -22.56 -0.07 -4.74
C GLU A 134 -22.23 -1.34 -3.95
N ASP A 135 -21.66 -2.35 -4.60
CA ASP A 135 -21.24 -3.60 -3.96
C ASP A 135 -19.92 -3.49 -3.18
N GLY A 136 -19.31 -2.32 -3.17
CA GLY A 136 -18.04 -2.08 -2.47
C GLY A 136 -16.80 -2.37 -3.32
N SER A 137 -16.95 -2.87 -4.53
CA SER A 137 -15.82 -3.10 -5.44
C SER A 137 -15.38 -1.81 -6.12
N ILE A 138 -14.13 -1.81 -6.60
CA ILE A 138 -13.53 -0.68 -7.29
C ILE A 138 -13.56 -0.94 -8.79
N ASP A 139 -14.06 0.03 -9.55
CA ASP A 139 -14.10 -0.03 -11.01
C ASP A 139 -13.14 0.99 -11.60
N LEU A 140 -12.05 0.50 -12.16
CA LEU A 140 -11.01 1.33 -12.79
C LEU A 140 -11.19 1.51 -14.30
N THR A 141 -12.30 1.05 -14.86
CA THR A 141 -12.57 1.15 -16.29
C THR A 141 -12.54 2.62 -16.73
N GLY A 142 -11.69 2.92 -17.70
CA GLY A 142 -11.55 4.28 -18.24
C GLY A 142 -10.67 5.21 -17.40
N TRP A 143 -10.10 4.72 -16.29
CA TRP A 143 -9.20 5.53 -15.46
C TRP A 143 -7.75 5.40 -15.92
N ASN A 144 -7.02 6.50 -15.86
CA ASN A 144 -5.58 6.55 -16.08
C ASN A 144 -4.88 6.72 -14.73
N ILE A 145 -3.90 5.87 -14.48
CA ILE A 145 -3.15 5.89 -13.22
C ILE A 145 -1.70 6.28 -13.53
N PHE A 146 -1.25 7.33 -12.88
CA PHE A 146 0.13 7.83 -12.99
C PHE A 146 0.81 7.68 -11.63
N VAL A 147 1.96 7.01 -11.61
CA VAL A 147 2.75 6.79 -10.40
C VAL A 147 4.10 7.44 -10.56
N ALA A 148 4.48 8.27 -9.59
CA ALA A 148 5.77 8.94 -9.57
C ALA A 148 6.58 8.59 -8.31
#